data_b09030442e632df748311f49b172a287
#
_entry.id   b09030442e632df748311f49b172a287
#
_cell.length_a   1.000
_cell.length_b   1.000
_cell.length_c   1.000
_cell.angle_alpha   90.00
_cell.angle_beta   90.00
_cell.angle_gamma   90.00
#
_symmetry.space_group_name_H-M   'P 1'
#
loop_
_entity.id
_entity.type
_entity.pdbx_description
1 polymer ?
#
loop_
_entity_poly.entity_id
_entity_poly.type
_entity_poly.pdbx_seq_one_letter_code
_entity_poly.pdbx_strand_id
1 'polypeptide(L)'
;MTEVALRHILINESGKNYRIQFFQDTKALKREFQSKDFSAIIFSLSGNRRSRLESLLFLHEIARYCPEMQRIVLANDEAEMRLVSHLTPSRLHGILNKSACRIQLQEYLLQLLDHSYQTNEGSVCQKQSISGQILSPTEHTILRYMSYGYSLPEIATQLERNIKTIRAHKFNAMTKLGVSSDMGLLSAADILMRLSANNDDARVMRLAQ
;
A
#
# COMPACT_ATOMS: atom_id res chain seq x y z
N MET A 1 5.08 -9.78 -17.87
CA MET A 1 5.80 -8.54 -18.25
C MET A 1 6.65 -7.98 -17.12
N THR A 2 6.14 -7.82 -15.92
CA THR A 2 6.87 -7.21 -14.79
C THR A 2 8.13 -8.00 -14.39
N GLU A 3 8.09 -9.33 -14.37
CA GLU A 3 9.23 -10.18 -14.03
C GLU A 3 10.41 -9.96 -14.99
N VAL A 4 10.14 -10.04 -16.29
CA VAL A 4 11.18 -9.86 -17.32
C VAL A 4 11.84 -8.48 -17.24
N ALA A 5 11.03 -7.44 -17.03
CA ALA A 5 11.53 -6.07 -16.86
C ALA A 5 12.41 -5.93 -15.61
N LEU A 6 11.96 -6.45 -14.46
CA LEU A 6 12.74 -6.41 -13.23
C LEU A 6 14.03 -7.22 -13.32
N ARG A 7 13.99 -8.40 -13.97
CA ARG A 7 15.19 -9.19 -14.23
C ARG A 7 16.21 -8.39 -15.04
N HIS A 8 15.76 -7.75 -16.11
CA HIS A 8 16.63 -6.95 -16.96
C HIS A 8 17.27 -5.78 -16.18
N ILE A 9 16.46 -5.03 -15.45
CA ILE A 9 16.93 -3.88 -14.64
C ILE A 9 17.96 -4.32 -13.59
N LEU A 10 17.65 -5.38 -12.84
CA LEU A 10 18.43 -5.75 -11.67
C LEU A 10 19.65 -6.61 -11.99
N ILE A 11 19.62 -7.39 -13.07
CA ILE A 11 20.73 -8.28 -13.44
C ILE A 11 21.67 -7.62 -14.44
N ASN A 12 21.12 -7.00 -15.50
CA ASN A 12 21.94 -6.55 -16.61
C ASN A 12 22.47 -5.12 -16.43
N GLU A 13 21.75 -4.26 -15.73
CA GLU A 13 22.04 -2.84 -15.70
C GLU A 13 22.52 -2.32 -14.34
N SER A 14 22.41 -3.11 -13.26
CA SER A 14 22.76 -2.64 -11.91
C SER A 14 24.25 -2.65 -11.57
N GLY A 15 25.06 -3.42 -12.30
CA GLY A 15 26.45 -3.67 -11.92
C GLY A 15 26.65 -4.39 -10.59
N LYS A 16 25.58 -4.74 -9.90
CA LYS A 16 25.55 -5.44 -8.61
C LYS A 16 24.95 -6.84 -8.78
N ASN A 17 25.50 -7.81 -8.06
CA ASN A 17 24.99 -9.19 -8.08
C ASN A 17 23.80 -9.33 -7.11
N TYR A 18 22.61 -9.01 -7.57
CA TYR A 18 21.38 -9.30 -6.82
C TYR A 18 20.96 -10.77 -6.99
N ARG A 19 20.71 -11.46 -5.89
CA ARG A 19 20.04 -12.76 -5.92
C ARG A 19 18.53 -12.54 -5.91
N ILE A 20 17.87 -12.76 -7.04
CA ILE A 20 16.46 -12.45 -7.24
C ILE A 20 15.66 -13.74 -7.30
N GLN A 21 14.56 -13.79 -6.53
CA GLN A 21 13.61 -14.88 -6.57
C GLN A 21 12.20 -14.31 -6.84
N PHE A 22 11.46 -14.93 -7.76
CA PHE A 22 10.12 -14.50 -8.14
C PHE A 22 9.08 -15.48 -7.62
N PHE A 23 7.99 -14.92 -7.10
CA PHE A 23 6.86 -15.67 -6.58
C PHE A 23 5.57 -15.20 -7.26
N GLN A 24 4.72 -16.13 -7.65
CA GLN A 24 3.44 -15.80 -8.29
C GLN A 24 2.33 -15.60 -7.26
N ASP A 25 2.46 -16.16 -6.08
CA ASP A 25 1.49 -16.04 -5.00
C ASP A 25 2.15 -15.78 -3.64
N THR A 26 1.37 -15.16 -2.76
CA THR A 26 1.79 -14.81 -1.40
C THR A 26 2.05 -16.03 -0.52
N LYS A 27 1.42 -17.17 -0.81
CA LYS A 27 1.57 -18.41 -0.01
C LYS A 27 2.93 -19.06 -0.27
N ALA A 28 3.37 -19.10 -1.54
CA ALA A 28 4.70 -19.58 -1.90
C ALA A 28 5.78 -18.70 -1.26
N LEU A 29 5.59 -17.38 -1.34
CA LEU A 29 6.48 -16.41 -0.71
C LEU A 29 6.57 -16.61 0.82
N LYS A 30 5.44 -16.77 1.52
CA LYS A 30 5.42 -17.00 2.98
C LYS A 30 6.21 -18.24 3.40
N ARG A 31 6.17 -19.31 2.63
CA ARG A 31 6.93 -20.55 2.91
C ARG A 31 8.44 -20.32 2.80
N GLU A 32 8.87 -19.68 1.74
CA GLU A 32 10.30 -19.37 1.53
C GLU A 32 10.83 -18.34 2.54
N PHE A 33 9.96 -17.44 2.99
CA PHE A 33 10.30 -16.42 3.97
C PHE A 33 10.68 -16.97 5.34
N GLN A 34 10.21 -18.18 5.66
CA GLN A 34 10.57 -18.87 6.90
C GLN A 34 11.96 -19.53 6.85
N SER A 35 12.47 -19.78 5.65
CA SER A 35 13.71 -20.52 5.42
C SER A 35 14.87 -19.69 4.90
N LYS A 36 14.61 -18.46 4.43
CA LYS A 36 15.61 -17.60 3.79
C LYS A 36 15.48 -16.15 4.26
N ASP A 37 16.62 -15.50 4.41
CA ASP A 37 16.69 -14.08 4.68
C ASP A 37 16.60 -13.28 3.38
N PHE A 38 15.69 -12.30 3.36
CA PHE A 38 15.53 -11.36 2.26
C PHE A 38 15.85 -9.94 2.75
N SER A 39 16.68 -9.21 2.00
CA SER A 39 16.98 -7.80 2.28
C SER A 39 15.92 -6.84 1.76
N ALA A 40 15.25 -7.22 0.68
CA ALA A 40 14.22 -6.41 0.05
C ALA A 40 13.07 -7.27 -0.49
N ILE A 41 11.88 -6.70 -0.51
CA ILE A 41 10.70 -7.30 -1.14
C ILE A 41 10.03 -6.28 -2.06
N ILE A 42 9.70 -6.73 -3.27
CA ILE A 42 9.03 -5.91 -4.27
C ILE A 42 7.70 -6.55 -4.61
N PHE A 43 6.62 -5.87 -4.29
CA PHE A 43 5.28 -6.30 -4.67
C PHE A 43 4.81 -5.60 -5.94
N SER A 44 4.53 -6.40 -6.96
CA SER A 44 3.83 -5.94 -8.15
C SER A 44 2.33 -6.13 -7.93
N LEU A 45 1.60 -5.03 -7.72
CA LEU A 45 0.17 -5.12 -7.53
C LEU A 45 -0.52 -5.58 -8.82
N SER A 46 -1.50 -6.46 -8.65
CA SER A 46 -2.37 -6.93 -9.72
C SER A 46 -3.73 -6.24 -9.65
N GLY A 47 -4.46 -6.19 -10.78
CA GLY A 47 -5.81 -5.63 -10.81
C GLY A 47 -6.83 -6.44 -9.98
N ASN A 48 -6.49 -7.67 -9.58
CA ASN A 48 -7.37 -8.50 -8.75
C ASN A 48 -7.38 -8.00 -7.30
N ARG A 49 -8.57 -7.62 -6.82
CA ARG A 49 -8.81 -7.11 -5.47
C ARG A 49 -8.29 -8.03 -4.37
N ARG A 50 -8.54 -9.33 -4.48
CA ARG A 50 -8.14 -10.31 -3.47
C ARG A 50 -6.62 -10.42 -3.35
N SER A 51 -5.95 -10.53 -4.48
CA SER A 51 -4.49 -10.60 -4.53
C SER A 51 -3.84 -9.31 -4.01
N ARG A 52 -4.44 -8.16 -4.34
CA ARG A 52 -3.99 -6.85 -3.81
C ARG A 52 -4.11 -6.79 -2.29
N LEU A 53 -5.25 -7.19 -1.74
CA LEU A 53 -5.48 -7.23 -0.30
C LEU A 53 -4.47 -8.17 0.39
N GLU A 54 -4.30 -9.38 -0.11
CA GLU A 54 -3.34 -10.35 0.44
C GLU A 54 -1.91 -9.79 0.44
N SER A 55 -1.51 -9.10 -0.63
CA SER A 55 -0.20 -8.47 -0.73
C SER A 55 -0.02 -7.34 0.29
N LEU A 56 -1.02 -6.47 0.45
CA LEU A 56 -0.97 -5.36 1.41
C LEU A 56 -0.98 -5.84 2.87
N LEU A 57 -1.78 -6.85 3.18
CA LEU A 57 -1.79 -7.48 4.51
C LEU A 57 -0.43 -8.12 4.82
N PHE A 58 0.18 -8.79 3.85
CA PHE A 58 1.48 -9.40 4.05
C PHE A 58 2.59 -8.35 4.19
N LEU A 59 2.56 -7.26 3.43
CA LEU A 59 3.48 -6.13 3.62
C LEU A 59 3.37 -5.53 5.03
N HIS A 60 2.14 -5.43 5.54
CA HIS A 60 1.91 -4.97 6.91
C HIS A 60 2.49 -5.94 7.95
N GLU A 61 2.33 -7.23 7.74
CA GLU A 61 2.91 -8.29 8.57
C GLU A 61 4.45 -8.20 8.58
N ILE A 62 5.10 -8.10 7.41
CA ILE A 62 6.55 -7.97 7.28
C ILE A 62 7.07 -6.70 7.99
N ALA A 63 6.37 -5.59 7.87
CA ALA A 63 6.78 -4.36 8.52
C ALA A 63 6.89 -4.46 10.05
N ARG A 64 6.16 -5.42 10.65
CA ARG A 64 6.20 -5.69 12.10
C ARG A 64 7.32 -6.64 12.50
N TYR A 65 7.55 -7.68 11.70
CA TYR A 65 8.51 -8.75 12.06
C TYR A 65 9.91 -8.48 11.53
N CYS A 66 10.03 -7.80 10.40
CA CYS A 66 11.29 -7.47 9.74
C CYS A 66 11.32 -5.97 9.38
N PRO A 67 11.46 -5.07 10.36
CA PRO A 67 11.42 -3.63 10.14
C PRO A 67 12.53 -3.15 9.20
N GLU A 68 13.70 -3.77 9.25
CA GLU A 68 14.88 -3.43 8.43
C GLU A 68 14.75 -3.84 6.96
N MET A 69 13.81 -4.74 6.65
CA MET A 69 13.61 -5.20 5.29
C MET A 69 13.01 -4.09 4.42
N GLN A 70 13.60 -3.87 3.26
CA GLN A 70 13.09 -2.91 2.29
C GLN A 70 11.78 -3.40 1.66
N ARG A 71 10.77 -2.55 1.67
CA ARG A 71 9.42 -2.84 1.16
C ARG A 71 9.08 -1.87 0.05
N ILE A 72 9.01 -2.38 -1.17
CA ILE A 72 8.75 -1.61 -2.38
C ILE A 72 7.48 -2.13 -3.05
N VAL A 73 6.64 -1.23 -3.51
CA VAL A 73 5.41 -1.56 -4.25
C VAL A 73 5.49 -1.01 -5.66
N LEU A 74 5.15 -1.84 -6.64
CA LEU A 74 4.96 -1.44 -8.02
C LEU A 74 3.46 -1.31 -8.30
N ALA A 75 2.96 -0.09 -8.36
CA ALA A 75 1.59 0.25 -8.71
C ALA A 75 1.42 0.36 -10.23
N ASN A 76 0.22 0.15 -10.72
CA ASN A 76 -0.06 0.21 -12.16
C ASN A 76 -0.15 1.65 -12.66
N ASP A 77 -0.68 2.54 -11.84
CA ASP A 77 -0.91 3.95 -12.15
C ASP A 77 -0.84 4.83 -10.89
N GLU A 78 -1.00 6.13 -11.09
CA GLU A 78 -0.96 7.14 -10.02
C GLU A 78 -2.11 7.00 -9.02
N ALA A 79 -3.29 6.59 -9.48
CA ALA A 79 -4.44 6.39 -8.60
C ALA A 79 -4.19 5.23 -7.63
N GLU A 80 -3.60 4.15 -8.12
CA GLU A 80 -3.20 3.01 -7.28
C GLU A 80 -2.04 3.38 -6.34
N MET A 81 -1.09 4.20 -6.77
CA MET A 81 -0.04 4.74 -5.89
C MET A 81 -0.64 5.52 -4.71
N ARG A 82 -1.58 6.41 -4.98
CA ARG A 82 -2.30 7.17 -3.95
C ARG A 82 -3.06 6.23 -3.01
N LEU A 83 -3.81 5.29 -3.56
CA LEU A 83 -4.56 4.30 -2.78
C LEU A 83 -3.62 3.52 -1.85
N VAL A 84 -2.50 3.00 -2.36
CA VAL A 84 -1.54 2.23 -1.57
C VAL A 84 -0.92 3.08 -0.47
N SER A 85 -0.53 4.31 -0.74
CA SER A 85 0.05 5.20 0.27
C SER A 85 -0.89 5.48 1.44
N HIS A 86 -2.21 5.49 1.19
CA HIS A 86 -3.23 5.66 2.23
C HIS A 86 -3.58 4.36 2.97
N LEU A 87 -3.53 3.23 2.26
CA LEU A 87 -3.94 1.93 2.80
C LEU A 87 -2.86 1.25 3.63
N THR A 88 -1.59 1.59 3.40
CA THR A 88 -0.48 0.98 4.13
C THR A 88 0.07 1.93 5.18
N PRO A 89 -0.38 1.83 6.44
CA PRO A 89 0.20 2.58 7.55
C PRO A 89 1.62 2.10 7.89
N SER A 90 2.04 0.95 7.37
CA SER A 90 3.40 0.46 7.46
C SER A 90 4.30 1.30 6.55
N ARG A 91 5.46 1.69 7.04
CA ARG A 91 6.45 2.44 6.25
C ARG A 91 6.87 1.61 5.04
N LEU A 92 6.42 2.00 3.86
CA LEU A 92 6.97 1.54 2.60
C LEU A 92 8.23 2.36 2.32
N HIS A 93 9.26 1.70 1.81
CA HIS A 93 10.49 2.37 1.40
C HIS A 93 10.32 3.05 0.04
N GLY A 94 9.40 2.52 -0.80
CA GLY A 94 9.05 3.16 -2.06
C GLY A 94 7.77 2.62 -2.68
N ILE A 95 7.11 3.48 -3.45
CA ILE A 95 6.01 3.13 -4.33
C ILE A 95 6.37 3.63 -5.72
N LEU A 96 6.45 2.74 -6.68
CA LEU A 96 6.87 3.03 -8.05
C LEU A 96 5.71 2.80 -9.01
N ASN A 97 5.61 3.64 -10.03
CA ASN A 97 4.60 3.51 -11.08
C ASN A 97 5.15 2.67 -12.24
N LYS A 98 4.48 1.57 -12.58
CA LYS A 98 4.83 0.72 -13.74
C LYS A 98 4.69 1.45 -15.09
N SER A 99 3.85 2.50 -15.14
CA SER A 99 3.67 3.32 -16.34
C SER A 99 4.72 4.42 -16.49
N ALA A 100 5.63 4.58 -15.53
CA ALA A 100 6.72 5.53 -15.63
C ALA A 100 7.73 5.12 -16.71
N CYS A 101 8.52 6.08 -17.17
CA CYS A 101 9.61 5.80 -18.11
C CYS A 101 10.57 4.77 -17.51
N ARG A 102 11.01 3.81 -18.34
CA ARG A 102 11.90 2.71 -17.92
C ARG A 102 13.15 3.22 -17.21
N ILE A 103 13.77 4.27 -17.70
CA ILE A 103 14.99 4.85 -17.13
C ILE A 103 14.72 5.36 -15.72
N GLN A 104 13.63 6.10 -15.52
CA GLN A 104 13.26 6.62 -14.20
C GLN A 104 12.93 5.48 -13.22
N LEU A 105 12.15 4.48 -13.67
CA LEU A 105 11.82 3.33 -12.84
C LEU A 105 13.07 2.59 -12.38
N GLN A 106 14.02 2.40 -13.28
CA GLN A 106 15.30 1.75 -13.01
C GLN A 106 16.12 2.55 -12.00
N GLU A 107 16.31 3.84 -12.25
CA GLU A 107 17.08 4.72 -11.37
C GLU A 107 16.52 4.74 -9.94
N TYR A 108 15.20 4.94 -9.80
CA TYR A 108 14.54 4.92 -8.50
C TYR A 108 14.61 3.56 -7.81
N LEU A 109 14.43 2.47 -8.55
CA LEU A 109 14.50 1.13 -7.98
C LEU A 109 15.90 0.83 -7.45
N LEU A 110 16.94 1.17 -8.21
CA LEU A 110 18.33 0.97 -7.79
C LEU A 110 18.70 1.86 -6.61
N GLN A 111 18.25 3.11 -6.58
CA GLN A 111 18.41 4.01 -5.44
C GLN A 111 17.76 3.45 -4.17
N LEU A 112 16.54 2.91 -4.27
CA LEU A 112 15.84 2.32 -3.13
C LEU A 112 16.55 1.07 -2.61
N LEU A 113 17.17 0.28 -3.48
CA LEU A 113 17.89 -0.94 -3.10
C LEU A 113 19.30 -0.68 -2.59
N ASP A 114 19.83 0.53 -2.77
CA ASP A 114 21.15 0.89 -2.26
C ASP A 114 21.04 1.36 -0.79
N HIS A 115 21.62 0.56 0.12
CA HIS A 115 21.59 0.81 1.56
C HIS A 115 22.24 2.15 1.99
N SER A 116 23.03 2.78 1.12
CA SER A 116 23.65 4.08 1.42
C SER A 116 22.63 5.23 1.56
N TYR A 117 21.40 5.04 1.07
CA TYR A 117 20.33 6.05 1.16
C TYR A 117 19.53 6.01 2.47
N GLN A 118 19.72 5.03 3.34
CA GLN A 118 18.94 4.89 4.58
C GLN A 118 19.35 5.86 5.70
N THR A 119 20.49 6.52 5.59
CA THR A 119 21.03 7.36 6.69
C THR A 119 20.72 8.85 6.58
N ASN A 120 20.14 9.31 5.48
CA ASN A 120 19.76 10.72 5.34
C ASN A 120 18.24 10.88 5.44
N GLU A 121 17.76 11.33 6.58
CA GLU A 121 16.38 11.77 6.83
C GLU A 121 15.90 12.91 5.89
N GLY A 122 16.66 13.24 4.86
CA GLY A 122 16.42 14.31 3.90
C GLY A 122 16.37 13.92 2.43
N SER A 123 16.63 12.67 2.06
CA SER A 123 16.64 12.28 0.66
C SER A 123 15.23 12.01 0.15
N VAL A 124 14.74 12.97 -0.50
CA VAL A 124 13.86 13.09 -1.65
C VAL A 124 13.72 11.77 -2.48
N CYS A 125 13.13 10.69 -1.91
CA CYS A 125 12.05 10.08 -2.63
C CYS A 125 11.17 11.27 -2.98
N GLN A 126 11.04 11.66 -4.26
CA GLN A 126 10.21 12.80 -4.59
C GLN A 126 8.98 12.70 -3.69
N LYS A 127 9.01 13.49 -2.63
CA LYS A 127 7.84 14.12 -2.10
C LYS A 127 7.33 15.01 -3.24
N GLN A 128 6.98 14.40 -4.39
CA GLN A 128 5.72 14.78 -4.96
C GLN A 128 4.84 14.68 -3.75
N SER A 129 4.59 15.83 -3.19
CA SER A 129 3.71 16.03 -2.07
C SER A 129 2.42 15.29 -2.36
N ILE A 130 2.46 13.97 -2.18
CA ILE A 130 1.36 13.23 -1.68
C ILE A 130 1.35 13.66 -0.20
N SER A 131 1.19 14.96 0.02
CA SER A 131 0.42 15.47 1.13
C SER A 131 -0.99 14.97 0.83
N GLY A 132 -1.09 13.65 0.68
CA GLY A 132 -2.32 12.93 0.59
C GLY A 132 -3.03 13.33 1.84
N GLN A 133 -4.00 14.17 1.67
CA GLN A 133 -4.84 14.65 2.73
C GLN A 133 -5.32 13.41 3.44
N ILE A 134 -4.72 13.09 4.59
CA ILE A 134 -5.09 11.96 5.43
C ILE A 134 -6.61 11.97 5.57
N LEU A 135 -7.25 10.82 5.47
CA LEU A 135 -8.68 10.70 5.68
C LEU A 135 -9.03 11.30 7.05
N SER A 136 -9.98 12.22 7.07
CA SER A 136 -10.47 12.76 8.34
C SER A 136 -11.18 11.68 9.15
N PRO A 137 -11.29 11.82 10.48
CA PRO A 137 -12.04 10.87 11.33
C PRO A 137 -13.48 10.64 10.83
N THR A 138 -14.14 11.70 10.35
CA THR A 138 -15.49 11.62 9.79
C THR A 138 -15.52 10.82 8.48
N GLU A 139 -14.58 11.07 7.58
CA GLU A 139 -14.45 10.30 6.33
C GLU A 139 -14.21 8.83 6.62
N HIS A 140 -13.32 8.52 7.55
CA HIS A 140 -13.04 7.15 7.98
C HIS A 140 -14.29 6.47 8.57
N THR A 141 -15.05 7.19 9.39
CA THR A 141 -16.30 6.69 9.96
C THR A 141 -17.34 6.40 8.88
N ILE A 142 -17.51 7.30 7.91
CA ILE A 142 -18.44 7.11 6.79
C ILE A 142 -18.03 5.87 5.97
N LEU A 143 -16.75 5.71 5.65
CA LEU A 143 -16.26 4.54 4.91
C LEU A 143 -16.53 3.24 5.68
N ARG A 144 -16.38 3.25 7.00
CA ARG A 144 -16.69 2.10 7.84
C ARG A 144 -18.17 1.72 7.78
N TYR A 145 -19.09 2.67 7.90
CA TYR A 145 -20.52 2.40 7.76
C TYR A 145 -20.86 1.88 6.35
N MET A 146 -20.26 2.46 5.30
CA MET A 146 -20.45 1.98 3.93
C MET A 146 -19.94 0.54 3.76
N SER A 147 -18.83 0.16 4.37
CA SER A 147 -18.31 -1.22 4.31
C SER A 147 -19.23 -2.23 5.02
N TYR A 148 -20.02 -1.79 5.98
CA TYR A 148 -21.08 -2.58 6.64
C TYR A 148 -22.40 -2.61 5.85
N GLY A 149 -22.47 -1.93 4.70
CA GLY A 149 -23.64 -1.93 3.82
C GLY A 149 -24.67 -0.83 4.11
N TYR A 150 -24.37 0.13 5.00
CA TYR A 150 -25.29 1.24 5.25
C TYR A 150 -25.37 2.17 4.04
N SER A 151 -26.59 2.62 3.75
CA SER A 151 -26.85 3.64 2.74
C SER A 151 -26.49 5.04 3.27
N LEU A 152 -26.27 6.01 2.36
CA LEU A 152 -25.97 7.39 2.77
C LEU A 152 -27.05 8.05 3.63
N PRO A 153 -28.38 7.84 3.42
CA PRO A 153 -29.40 8.32 4.32
C PRO A 153 -29.29 7.73 5.73
N GLU A 154 -29.08 6.41 5.85
CA GLU A 154 -28.90 5.76 7.14
C GLU A 154 -27.66 6.27 7.88
N ILE A 155 -26.54 6.47 7.16
CA ILE A 155 -25.33 7.07 7.73
C ILE A 155 -25.61 8.50 8.22
N ALA A 156 -26.38 9.28 7.46
CA ALA A 156 -26.75 10.63 7.85
C ALA A 156 -27.56 10.63 9.16
N THR A 157 -28.48 9.70 9.31
CA THR A 157 -29.25 9.51 10.54
C THR A 157 -28.35 9.07 11.71
N GLN A 158 -27.48 8.08 11.51
CA GLN A 158 -26.58 7.56 12.53
C GLN A 158 -25.58 8.61 13.06
N LEU A 159 -25.13 9.49 12.18
CA LEU A 159 -24.16 10.53 12.53
C LEU A 159 -24.82 11.88 12.89
N GLU A 160 -26.16 11.94 12.90
CA GLU A 160 -26.94 13.16 13.14
C GLU A 160 -26.49 14.33 12.23
N ARG A 161 -26.24 14.02 10.94
CA ARG A 161 -25.75 14.97 9.95
C ARG A 161 -26.67 15.03 8.72
N ASN A 162 -26.61 16.17 8.02
CA ASN A 162 -27.34 16.30 6.78
C ASN A 162 -26.74 15.37 5.70
N ILE A 163 -27.59 14.71 4.92
CA ILE A 163 -27.18 13.83 3.82
C ILE A 163 -26.26 14.54 2.81
N LYS A 164 -26.43 15.85 2.59
CA LYS A 164 -25.53 16.64 1.73
C LYS A 164 -24.11 16.67 2.29
N THR A 165 -23.99 16.80 3.62
CA THR A 165 -22.70 16.76 4.32
C THR A 165 -22.04 15.39 4.17
N ILE A 166 -22.80 14.30 4.32
CA ILE A 166 -22.28 12.93 4.14
C ILE A 166 -21.80 12.71 2.71
N ARG A 167 -22.56 13.21 1.71
CA ARG A 167 -22.14 13.16 0.29
C ARG A 167 -20.85 13.93 0.04
N ALA A 168 -20.68 15.10 0.63
CA ALA A 168 -19.46 15.88 0.50
C ALA A 168 -18.24 15.15 1.10
N HIS A 169 -18.38 14.58 2.30
CA HIS A 169 -17.32 13.78 2.91
C HIS A 169 -17.00 12.53 2.09
N LYS A 170 -18.01 11.83 1.55
CA LYS A 170 -17.81 10.71 0.65
C LYS A 170 -16.98 11.13 -0.58
N PHE A 171 -17.34 12.23 -1.22
CA PHE A 171 -16.64 12.75 -2.38
C PHE A 171 -15.19 13.14 -2.05
N ASN A 172 -14.97 13.79 -0.93
CA ASN A 172 -13.62 14.13 -0.45
C ASN A 172 -12.79 12.86 -0.20
N ALA A 173 -13.36 11.84 0.42
CA ALA A 173 -12.70 10.56 0.61
C ALA A 173 -12.34 9.89 -0.72
N MET A 174 -13.25 9.91 -1.71
CA MET A 174 -12.98 9.42 -3.06
C MET A 174 -11.79 10.14 -3.70
N THR A 175 -11.77 11.45 -3.62
CA THR A 175 -10.68 12.29 -4.17
C THR A 175 -9.35 11.98 -3.50
N LYS A 176 -9.34 11.89 -2.16
CA LYS A 176 -8.14 11.56 -1.38
C LYS A 176 -7.59 10.18 -1.73
N LEU A 177 -8.47 9.18 -1.84
CA LEU A 177 -8.10 7.81 -2.17
C LEU A 177 -7.80 7.59 -3.67
N GLY A 178 -8.04 8.59 -4.51
CA GLY A 178 -7.84 8.48 -5.96
C GLY A 178 -8.83 7.52 -6.65
N VAL A 179 -10.01 7.30 -6.06
CA VAL A 179 -11.04 6.42 -6.62
C VAL A 179 -12.18 7.25 -7.23
N SER A 180 -12.68 6.83 -8.40
CA SER A 180 -13.70 7.54 -9.16
C SER A 180 -15.08 6.88 -9.12
N SER A 181 -15.21 5.74 -8.46
CA SER A 181 -16.47 4.99 -8.39
C SER A 181 -16.79 4.53 -6.97
N ASP A 182 -18.08 4.32 -6.70
CA ASP A 182 -18.53 3.77 -5.41
C ASP A 182 -17.98 2.37 -5.14
N MET A 183 -17.85 1.55 -6.18
CA MET A 183 -17.22 0.23 -6.08
C MET A 183 -15.75 0.32 -5.69
N GLY A 184 -15.01 1.27 -6.28
CA GLY A 184 -13.62 1.57 -5.90
C GLY A 184 -13.52 2.01 -4.45
N LEU A 185 -14.43 2.89 -4.02
CA LEU A 185 -14.49 3.38 -2.64
C LEU A 185 -14.79 2.27 -1.64
N LEU A 186 -15.78 1.41 -1.91
CA LEU A 186 -16.10 0.25 -1.08
C LEU A 186 -14.93 -0.74 -1.00
N SER A 187 -14.24 -0.95 -2.12
CA SER A 187 -13.04 -1.79 -2.14
C SER A 187 -11.93 -1.22 -1.28
N ALA A 188 -11.70 0.08 -1.32
CA ALA A 188 -10.72 0.76 -0.48
C ALA A 188 -11.12 0.70 1.00
N ALA A 189 -12.40 0.93 1.30
CA ALA A 189 -12.93 0.86 2.66
C ALA A 189 -12.74 -0.53 3.29
N ASP A 190 -13.04 -1.59 2.56
CA ASP A 190 -12.86 -2.97 3.02
C ASP A 190 -11.38 -3.28 3.33
N ILE A 191 -10.45 -2.82 2.49
CA ILE A 191 -9.02 -2.98 2.74
C ILE A 191 -8.61 -2.22 4.02
N LEU A 192 -9.04 -0.97 4.16
CA LEU A 192 -8.76 -0.15 5.35
C LEU A 192 -9.26 -0.82 6.64
N MET A 193 -10.48 -1.35 6.62
CA MET A 193 -11.05 -2.01 7.81
C MET A 193 -10.26 -3.26 8.20
N ARG A 194 -9.85 -4.08 7.23
CA ARG A 194 -9.05 -5.29 7.48
C ARG A 194 -7.65 -4.97 7.99
N LEU A 195 -7.01 -3.92 7.46
CA LEU A 195 -5.71 -3.46 7.95
C LEU A 195 -5.82 -2.90 9.39
N SER A 196 -6.90 -2.19 9.71
CA SER A 196 -7.15 -1.66 11.05
C SER A 196 -7.43 -2.76 12.07
N ALA A 197 -8.24 -3.77 11.73
CA ALA A 197 -8.54 -4.91 12.60
C ALA A 197 -7.26 -5.67 12.98
N ASN A 198 -6.36 -5.91 12.03
CA ASN A 198 -5.07 -6.54 12.32
C ASN A 198 -4.15 -5.71 13.24
N ASN A 199 -4.33 -4.39 13.29
CA ASN A 199 -3.61 -3.52 14.21
C ASN A 199 -4.13 -3.63 15.64
N ASP A 200 -5.44 -3.74 15.82
CA ASP A 200 -6.08 -3.82 17.14
C ASP A 200 -5.77 -5.16 17.83
N ASP A 201 -5.83 -6.28 17.11
CA ASP A 201 -5.44 -7.61 17.61
C ASP A 201 -3.98 -7.61 18.10
N ALA A 202 -3.11 -6.90 17.40
CA ALA A 202 -1.71 -6.78 17.76
C ALA A 202 -1.46 -5.89 18.99
N ARG A 203 -2.35 -4.95 19.25
CA ARG A 203 -2.28 -4.06 20.43
C ARG A 203 -2.72 -4.82 21.69
N VAL A 204 -3.75 -5.65 21.54
CA VAL A 204 -4.26 -6.49 22.65
C VAL A 204 -3.21 -7.52 23.06
N MET A 205 -2.50 -8.16 22.13
CA MET A 205 -1.43 -9.12 22.47
C MET A 205 -0.22 -8.47 23.17
N ARG A 206 0.07 -7.18 22.96
CA ARG A 206 1.16 -6.48 23.65
C ARG A 206 0.81 -6.04 25.07
N LEU A 207 -0.48 -5.94 25.39
CA LEU A 207 -0.95 -5.59 26.75
C LEU A 207 -1.14 -6.83 27.62
N ALA A 208 -1.02 -8.04 27.04
CA ALA A 208 -1.15 -9.32 27.73
C ALA A 208 0.21 -9.99 28.03
N GLN A 209 1.31 -9.34 27.76
CA GLN A 209 2.69 -9.70 28.15
C GLN A 209 3.24 -8.72 29.19
#